data_54dd5326e819d3c419e8586ac87770a2
#
_entry.id   54dd5326e819d3c419e8586ac87770a2
#
_cell.length_a   1.000
_cell.length_b   1.000
_cell.length_c   1.000
_cell.angle_alpha   90.00
_cell.angle_beta   90.00
_cell.angle_gamma   90.00
#
_symmetry.space_group_name_H-M   'P 1'
#
loop_
_entity.id
_entity.type
_entity.pdbx_description
1 polymer ?
#
loop_
_entity_poly.entity_id
_entity_poly.type
_entity_poly.pdbx_seq_one_letter_code
_entity_poly.pdbx_strand_id
1 'polypeptide(L)'
;LDLMEFAIRRQDDGLFQKESFLHNLIYPMRTTASDIPYSNHNLWLIDEKLAYCSYVSSDISFDNSPKEKRTDIMVAVSDEENRGREYETIVLFELKRPMRNDYSSSSNPVNQLYEYVTKLKGNNVKDKDGRIIRIGSNTQFYLYAVCDITSTLEQILTFHDFTQTPDKMGYYRYHEKMNAYIEILSYDKIISDAQKRNKILFDKLGI
;
A
#
# COMPACT_ATOMS: atom_id res chain seq x y z
N LEU A 1 2.96 -11.82 -12.70
CA LEU A 1 3.72 -10.64 -13.15
C LEU A 1 3.19 -10.12 -14.49
N ASP A 2 2.93 -10.98 -15.48
CA ASP A 2 2.45 -10.59 -16.82
C ASP A 2 1.18 -9.73 -16.80
N LEU A 3 0.22 -10.06 -15.91
CA LEU A 3 -0.98 -9.25 -15.73
C LEU A 3 -0.68 -7.85 -15.18
N MET A 4 0.34 -7.72 -14.33
CA MET A 4 0.76 -6.42 -13.82
C MET A 4 1.46 -5.61 -14.91
N GLU A 5 2.35 -6.24 -15.68
CA GLU A 5 2.98 -5.60 -16.84
C GLU A 5 1.95 -5.14 -17.87
N PHE A 6 0.93 -5.97 -18.13
CA PHE A 6 -0.19 -5.59 -19.00
C PHE A 6 -0.95 -4.38 -18.43
N ALA A 7 -1.24 -4.38 -17.14
CA ALA A 7 -2.07 -3.36 -16.49
C ALA A 7 -1.43 -1.96 -16.51
N ILE A 8 -0.11 -1.88 -16.47
CA ILE A 8 0.62 -0.60 -16.47
C ILE A 8 0.86 -0.05 -17.87
N ARG A 9 0.56 -0.79 -18.91
CA ARG A 9 0.69 -0.33 -20.32
C ARG A 9 -0.54 0.43 -20.76
N ARG A 10 -0.33 1.33 -21.72
CA ARG A 10 -1.44 1.99 -22.40
C ARG A 10 -2.21 0.97 -23.22
N GLN A 11 -3.51 0.90 -23.02
CA GLN A 11 -4.39 -0.04 -23.71
C GLN A 11 -4.72 0.44 -25.13
N ASP A 12 -5.38 -0.40 -25.93
CA ASP A 12 -5.74 -0.12 -27.34
C ASP A 12 -6.69 1.09 -27.48
N ASP A 13 -7.49 1.38 -26.45
CA ASP A 13 -8.34 2.56 -26.36
C ASP A 13 -7.58 3.85 -26.02
N GLY A 14 -6.27 3.76 -25.83
CA GLY A 14 -5.39 4.87 -25.48
C GLY A 14 -5.41 5.26 -24.00
N LEU A 15 -6.10 4.52 -23.13
CA LEU A 15 -6.17 4.75 -21.70
C LEU A 15 -5.30 3.79 -20.92
N PHE A 16 -5.03 4.10 -19.66
CA PHE A 16 -4.41 3.17 -18.71
C PHE A 16 -5.49 2.45 -17.92
N GLN A 17 -5.16 1.28 -17.39
CA GLN A 17 -6.07 0.55 -16.51
C GLN A 17 -6.47 1.38 -15.30
N LYS A 18 -7.70 1.14 -14.82
CA LYS A 18 -8.23 1.80 -13.63
C LYS A 18 -7.47 1.35 -12.39
N GLU A 19 -7.37 2.23 -11.41
CA GLU A 19 -6.82 1.94 -10.08
C GLU A 19 -7.43 0.67 -9.47
N SER A 20 -8.75 0.50 -9.60
CA SER A 20 -9.47 -0.69 -9.10
C SER A 20 -9.02 -2.01 -9.72
N PHE A 21 -8.51 -2.01 -10.95
CA PHE A 21 -7.95 -3.22 -11.57
C PHE A 21 -6.65 -3.63 -10.86
N LEU A 22 -5.73 -2.69 -10.69
CA LEU A 22 -4.46 -2.91 -10.00
C LEU A 22 -4.67 -3.28 -8.54
N HIS A 23 -5.61 -2.61 -7.89
CA HIS A 23 -5.99 -2.91 -6.52
C HIS A 23 -6.46 -4.38 -6.38
N ASN A 24 -7.42 -4.81 -7.21
CA ASN A 24 -7.90 -6.19 -7.20
C ASN A 24 -6.81 -7.22 -7.60
N LEU A 25 -5.83 -6.81 -8.41
CA LEU A 25 -4.71 -7.68 -8.75
C LEU A 25 -3.80 -7.91 -7.53
N ILE A 26 -3.58 -6.90 -6.70
CA ILE A 26 -2.75 -7.00 -5.50
C ILE A 26 -3.54 -7.65 -4.35
N TYR A 27 -4.73 -7.13 -4.08
CA TYR A 27 -5.62 -7.63 -3.05
C TYR A 27 -7.09 -7.32 -3.40
N PRO A 28 -8.02 -8.31 -3.33
CA PRO A 28 -9.42 -8.09 -3.66
C PRO A 28 -10.06 -6.98 -2.81
N MET A 29 -10.73 -6.04 -3.48
CA MET A 29 -11.40 -4.91 -2.81
C MET A 29 -12.54 -5.39 -1.91
N ARG A 30 -12.74 -4.69 -0.78
CA ARG A 30 -13.82 -4.92 0.19
C ARG A 30 -13.79 -6.30 0.85
N THR A 31 -12.60 -6.85 1.00
CA THR A 31 -12.37 -8.13 1.66
C THR A 31 -11.39 -8.00 2.82
N THR A 32 -11.38 -8.99 3.69
CA THR A 32 -10.42 -9.11 4.77
C THR A 32 -9.70 -10.46 4.70
N ALA A 33 -8.66 -10.64 5.52
CA ALA A 33 -7.90 -11.89 5.57
C ALA A 33 -8.77 -13.12 5.91
N SER A 34 -9.91 -12.92 6.58
CA SER A 34 -10.85 -14.01 6.86
C SER A 34 -11.73 -14.38 5.66
N ASP A 35 -11.80 -13.54 4.65
CA ASP A 35 -12.71 -13.72 3.50
C ASP A 35 -12.02 -14.45 2.33
N ILE A 36 -10.68 -14.39 2.27
CA ILE A 36 -9.90 -14.94 1.14
C ILE A 36 -8.69 -15.75 1.62
N PRO A 37 -8.39 -16.88 0.96
CA PRO A 37 -7.17 -17.64 1.21
C PRO A 37 -5.93 -16.93 0.62
N TYR A 38 -4.74 -17.28 1.11
CA TYR A 38 -3.47 -16.75 0.64
C TYR A 38 -3.24 -16.85 -0.88
N SER A 39 -3.80 -17.89 -1.51
CA SER A 39 -3.68 -18.10 -2.95
C SER A 39 -4.44 -17.08 -3.79
N ASN A 40 -5.33 -16.29 -3.19
CA ASN A 40 -6.24 -15.39 -3.89
C ASN A 40 -5.83 -13.91 -3.79
N HIS A 41 -4.64 -13.63 -3.28
CA HIS A 41 -4.07 -12.29 -3.29
C HIS A 41 -2.59 -12.30 -3.68
N ASN A 42 -2.07 -11.14 -4.06
CA ASN A 42 -0.71 -10.97 -4.55
C ASN A 42 0.09 -9.92 -3.77
N LEU A 43 -0.12 -9.81 -2.46
CA LEU A 43 0.67 -8.91 -1.59
C LEU A 43 2.18 -9.21 -1.64
N TRP A 44 2.56 -10.47 -1.95
CA TRP A 44 3.94 -10.89 -2.17
C TRP A 44 4.64 -10.12 -3.29
N LEU A 45 3.89 -9.51 -4.23
CA LEU A 45 4.46 -8.64 -5.26
C LEU A 45 5.20 -7.45 -4.65
N ILE A 46 4.70 -6.93 -3.54
CA ILE A 46 5.28 -5.78 -2.85
C ILE A 46 6.35 -6.27 -1.85
N ASP A 47 5.97 -7.14 -0.93
CA ASP A 47 6.87 -7.79 0.02
C ASP A 47 6.30 -9.16 0.39
N GLU A 48 7.13 -10.23 0.35
CA GLU A 48 6.70 -11.58 0.69
C GLU A 48 6.19 -11.72 2.12
N LYS A 49 6.67 -10.90 3.05
CA LYS A 49 6.21 -10.93 4.45
C LYS A 49 4.75 -10.53 4.59
N LEU A 50 4.24 -9.71 3.69
CA LEU A 50 2.85 -9.27 3.70
C LEU A 50 1.86 -10.40 3.36
N ALA A 51 2.33 -11.47 2.72
CA ALA A 51 1.49 -12.62 2.41
C ALA A 51 1.04 -13.41 3.65
N TYR A 52 1.74 -13.28 4.77
CA TYR A 52 1.51 -14.06 5.99
C TYR A 52 0.93 -13.23 7.15
N CYS A 53 0.44 -12.03 6.88
CA CYS A 53 -0.10 -11.16 7.92
C CYS A 53 -1.45 -11.64 8.44
N SER A 54 -1.65 -11.57 9.75
CA SER A 54 -2.84 -12.08 10.44
C SER A 54 -4.09 -11.22 10.23
N TYR A 55 -3.93 -9.94 9.92
CA TYR A 55 -5.04 -9.03 9.64
C TYR A 55 -4.74 -8.20 8.39
N VAL A 56 -5.62 -8.30 7.40
CA VAL A 56 -5.60 -7.46 6.19
C VAL A 56 -7.02 -6.96 5.97
N SER A 57 -7.17 -5.70 5.64
CA SER A 57 -8.42 -5.12 5.18
C SER A 57 -8.20 -4.27 3.93
N SER A 58 -9.16 -4.25 3.04
CA SER A 58 -9.06 -3.60 1.75
C SER A 58 -10.31 -2.79 1.44
N ASP A 59 -10.14 -1.53 1.02
CA ASP A 59 -11.21 -0.58 0.66
C ASP A 59 -12.35 -0.52 1.71
N ILE A 60 -11.99 -0.63 2.99
CA ILE A 60 -12.92 -0.52 4.12
C ILE A 60 -12.81 0.87 4.73
N SER A 61 -13.95 1.54 4.88
CA SER A 61 -14.01 2.84 5.53
C SER A 61 -13.73 2.73 7.02
N PHE A 62 -12.97 3.66 7.57
CA PHE A 62 -12.63 3.68 9.00
C PHE A 62 -13.82 3.98 9.93
N ASP A 63 -14.90 4.57 9.40
CA ASP A 63 -16.11 4.91 10.19
C ASP A 63 -17.41 4.35 9.60
N ASN A 64 -17.33 3.46 8.62
CA ASN A 64 -18.47 2.93 7.85
C ASN A 64 -19.28 4.02 7.12
N SER A 65 -18.75 5.22 6.93
CA SER A 65 -19.39 6.29 6.18
C SER A 65 -19.16 6.14 4.67
N PRO A 66 -20.20 6.18 3.83
CA PRO A 66 -20.04 6.05 2.37
C PRO A 66 -19.28 7.22 1.71
N LYS A 67 -19.08 8.34 2.42
CA LYS A 67 -18.40 9.55 1.92
C LYS A 67 -16.95 9.68 2.38
N GLU A 68 -16.47 8.78 3.23
CA GLU A 68 -15.12 8.91 3.77
C GLU A 68 -14.06 8.36 2.81
N LYS A 69 -12.87 9.00 2.84
CA LYS A 69 -11.67 8.48 2.19
C LYS A 69 -11.30 7.14 2.84
N ARG A 70 -11.05 6.13 2.03
CA ARG A 70 -10.69 4.78 2.44
C ARG A 70 -9.22 4.54 2.14
N THR A 71 -8.55 3.76 2.98
CA THR A 71 -7.25 3.19 2.58
C THR A 71 -7.49 2.11 1.55
N ASP A 72 -6.61 2.01 0.57
CA ASP A 72 -6.71 0.92 -0.40
C ASP A 72 -6.47 -0.42 0.30
N ILE A 73 -5.35 -0.56 0.99
CA ILE A 73 -5.04 -1.78 1.75
C ILE A 73 -4.43 -1.39 3.10
N MET A 74 -4.89 -2.00 4.17
CA MET A 74 -4.28 -1.93 5.49
C MET A 74 -3.92 -3.33 5.97
N VAL A 75 -2.69 -3.48 6.43
CA VAL A 75 -2.19 -4.70 7.07
C VAL A 75 -1.78 -4.36 8.49
N ALA A 76 -2.31 -5.08 9.47
CA ALA A 76 -1.93 -4.91 10.86
C ALA A 76 -1.26 -6.18 11.38
N VAL A 77 -0.13 -6.00 12.04
CA VAL A 77 0.67 -7.09 12.62
C VAL A 77 0.63 -6.96 14.14
N SER A 78 0.23 -8.02 14.80
CA SER A 78 0.33 -8.17 16.26
C SER A 78 0.81 -9.58 16.56
N ASP A 79 1.50 -9.76 17.69
CA ASP A 79 1.77 -11.09 18.19
C ASP A 79 0.46 -11.85 18.47
N GLU A 80 0.43 -13.17 18.16
CA GLU A 80 -0.77 -14.00 18.34
C GLU A 80 -1.25 -14.01 19.80
N GLU A 81 -0.35 -13.86 20.77
CA GLU A 81 -0.67 -13.76 22.20
C GLU A 81 -1.34 -12.45 22.61
N ASN A 82 -1.26 -11.42 21.76
CA ASN A 82 -1.72 -10.06 22.04
C ASN A 82 -3.08 -9.70 21.40
N ARG A 83 -3.88 -10.67 21.00
CA ARG A 83 -5.21 -10.41 20.45
C ARG A 83 -6.05 -9.54 21.41
N GLY A 84 -6.31 -8.30 21.00
CA GLY A 84 -7.07 -7.30 21.78
C GLY A 84 -6.22 -6.22 22.45
N ARG A 85 -4.90 -6.24 22.30
CA ARG A 85 -3.97 -5.17 22.69
C ARG A 85 -3.67 -4.25 21.49
N GLU A 86 -2.70 -3.37 21.66
CA GLU A 86 -2.27 -2.42 20.63
C GLU A 86 -1.49 -3.16 19.52
N TYR A 87 -1.69 -2.72 18.27
CA TYR A 87 -0.91 -3.23 17.15
C TYR A 87 0.51 -2.66 17.21
N GLU A 88 1.51 -3.51 17.03
CA GLU A 88 2.93 -3.11 17.01
C GLU A 88 3.31 -2.48 15.68
N THR A 89 2.76 -3.00 14.59
CA THR A 89 3.06 -2.54 13.24
C THR A 89 1.78 -2.43 12.42
N ILE A 90 1.68 -1.31 11.69
CA ILE A 90 0.62 -1.10 10.70
C ILE A 90 1.26 -0.74 9.37
N VAL A 91 0.85 -1.45 8.33
CA VAL A 91 1.25 -1.18 6.94
C VAL A 91 0.04 -0.63 6.21
N LEU A 92 0.20 0.50 5.54
CA LEU A 92 -0.84 1.13 4.72
C LEU A 92 -0.36 1.24 3.28
N PHE A 93 -1.27 0.96 2.36
CA PHE A 93 -1.04 1.16 0.94
C PHE A 93 -2.02 2.17 0.38
N GLU A 94 -1.51 3.00 -0.51
CA GLU A 94 -2.28 3.88 -1.37
C GLU A 94 -1.87 3.61 -2.81
N LEU A 95 -2.81 3.17 -3.63
CA LEU A 95 -2.60 2.84 -5.03
C LEU A 95 -3.07 4.02 -5.90
N LYS A 96 -2.43 4.24 -7.02
CA LYS A 96 -2.86 5.23 -8.00
C LYS A 96 -2.85 4.62 -9.40
N ARG A 97 -3.81 4.99 -10.23
CA ARG A 97 -3.80 4.53 -11.63
C ARG A 97 -2.46 4.86 -12.31
N PRO A 98 -2.00 4.04 -13.25
CA PRO A 98 -0.77 4.31 -13.98
C PRO A 98 -0.78 5.69 -14.66
N MET A 99 0.37 6.31 -14.71
CA MET A 99 0.63 7.63 -15.33
C MET A 99 -0.27 8.76 -14.84
N ARG A 100 -0.81 8.65 -13.63
CA ARG A 100 -1.54 9.75 -13.00
C ARG A 100 -0.62 10.93 -12.74
N ASN A 101 -1.00 12.12 -13.21
CA ASN A 101 -0.19 13.34 -13.13
C ASN A 101 -1.00 14.58 -12.71
N ASP A 102 -2.19 14.41 -12.14
CA ASP A 102 -3.09 15.47 -11.70
C ASP A 102 -2.99 15.73 -10.18
N TYR A 103 -1.78 15.57 -9.61
CA TYR A 103 -1.54 15.83 -8.20
C TYR A 103 -1.42 17.31 -7.88
N SER A 104 -1.80 17.68 -6.67
CA SER A 104 -1.61 19.01 -6.10
C SER A 104 -0.96 18.94 -4.72
N SER A 105 -0.57 20.09 -4.17
CA SER A 105 -0.02 20.17 -2.82
C SER A 105 -0.98 19.62 -1.75
N SER A 106 -2.29 19.70 -1.96
CA SER A 106 -3.31 19.21 -1.04
C SER A 106 -3.88 17.83 -1.39
N SER A 107 -3.73 17.39 -2.64
CA SER A 107 -4.29 16.11 -3.13
C SER A 107 -3.22 15.29 -3.81
N ASN A 108 -2.55 14.47 -3.04
CA ASN A 108 -1.47 13.57 -3.47
C ASN A 108 -1.41 12.34 -2.56
N PRO A 109 -0.72 11.26 -2.97
CA PRO A 109 -0.69 10.02 -2.20
C PRO A 109 0.00 10.17 -0.83
N VAL A 110 0.99 11.06 -0.70
CA VAL A 110 1.69 11.30 0.56
C VAL A 110 0.75 11.87 1.62
N ASN A 111 0.00 12.91 1.25
CA ASN A 111 -0.97 13.52 2.17
C ASN A 111 -2.09 12.54 2.56
N GLN A 112 -2.53 11.69 1.63
CA GLN A 112 -3.52 10.66 1.93
C GLN A 112 -3.00 9.69 2.99
N LEU A 113 -1.77 9.19 2.84
CA LEU A 113 -1.13 8.33 3.84
C LEU A 113 -1.00 9.02 5.20
N TYR A 114 -0.63 10.30 5.24
CA TYR A 114 -0.57 11.06 6.49
C TYR A 114 -1.94 11.23 7.15
N GLU A 115 -2.99 11.49 6.37
CA GLU A 115 -4.36 11.56 6.88
C GLU A 115 -4.79 10.23 7.54
N TYR A 116 -4.45 9.08 6.92
CA TYR A 116 -4.77 7.76 7.46
C TYR A 116 -4.07 7.51 8.80
N VAL A 117 -2.76 7.79 8.89
CA VAL A 117 -2.02 7.67 10.16
C VAL A 117 -2.63 8.56 11.23
N THR A 118 -2.99 9.79 10.89
CA THR A 118 -3.60 10.73 11.83
C THR A 118 -4.93 10.21 12.36
N LYS A 119 -5.78 9.66 11.50
CA LYS A 119 -7.06 9.04 11.90
C LYS A 119 -6.84 7.83 12.80
N LEU A 120 -5.91 6.94 12.45
CA LEU A 120 -5.58 5.76 13.24
C LEU A 120 -5.10 6.16 14.64
N LYS A 121 -4.18 7.12 14.74
CA LYS A 121 -3.68 7.63 16.04
C LYS A 121 -4.77 8.31 16.89
N GLY A 122 -5.85 8.77 16.27
CA GLY A 122 -7.02 9.29 16.97
C GLY A 122 -7.86 8.21 17.68
N ASN A 123 -7.53 6.92 17.54
CA ASN A 123 -8.22 5.76 18.13
C ASN A 123 -9.74 5.70 17.83
N ASN A 124 -10.16 6.25 16.68
CA ASN A 124 -11.56 6.25 16.28
C ASN A 124 -11.87 5.23 15.16
N VAL A 125 -10.86 4.48 14.72
CA VAL A 125 -10.99 3.52 13.63
C VAL A 125 -11.48 2.19 14.18
N LYS A 126 -12.45 1.60 13.51
CA LYS A 126 -13.00 0.29 13.85
C LYS A 126 -12.71 -0.72 12.73
N ASP A 127 -12.51 -1.95 13.11
CA ASP A 127 -12.47 -3.08 12.17
C ASP A 127 -13.89 -3.40 11.62
N LYS A 128 -13.98 -4.39 10.73
CA LYS A 128 -15.26 -4.84 10.15
C LYS A 128 -16.26 -5.34 11.19
N ASP A 129 -15.79 -5.80 12.34
CA ASP A 129 -16.61 -6.33 13.43
C ASP A 129 -17.01 -5.22 14.43
N GLY A 130 -16.66 -3.96 14.15
CA GLY A 130 -16.95 -2.79 14.98
C GLY A 130 -16.02 -2.63 16.18
N ARG A 131 -14.92 -3.38 16.27
CA ARG A 131 -13.94 -3.28 17.36
C ARG A 131 -12.93 -2.17 17.05
N ILE A 132 -12.55 -1.42 18.07
CA ILE A 132 -11.57 -0.34 17.92
C ILE A 132 -10.19 -0.93 17.61
N ILE A 133 -9.57 -0.44 16.54
CA ILE A 133 -8.17 -0.68 16.21
C ILE A 133 -7.32 0.18 17.13
N ARG A 134 -6.64 -0.46 18.08
CA ARG A 134 -5.85 0.24 19.10
C ARG A 134 -4.44 0.50 18.60
N ILE A 135 -4.07 1.77 18.62
CA ILE A 135 -2.75 2.26 18.23
C ILE A 135 -2.01 2.69 19.48
N GLY A 136 -0.88 2.07 19.74
CA GLY A 136 0.01 2.44 20.86
C GLY A 136 0.94 3.59 20.48
N SER A 137 1.57 4.17 21.50
CA SER A 137 2.57 5.24 21.32
C SER A 137 3.77 4.79 20.50
N ASN A 138 4.10 3.50 20.53
CA ASN A 138 5.25 2.89 19.86
C ASN A 138 4.90 2.19 18.55
N THR A 139 3.62 2.18 18.14
CA THR A 139 3.21 1.55 16.88
C THR A 139 4.02 2.11 15.72
N GLN A 140 4.68 1.21 14.98
CA GLN A 140 5.46 1.53 13.79
C GLN A 140 4.55 1.52 12.56
N PHE A 141 4.64 2.55 11.74
CA PHE A 141 3.92 2.61 10.47
C PHE A 141 4.86 2.38 9.30
N TYR A 142 4.45 1.53 8.36
CA TYR A 142 5.04 1.39 7.04
C TYR A 142 4.01 1.84 6.00
N LEU A 143 4.33 2.88 5.26
CA LEU A 143 3.41 3.54 4.35
C LEU A 143 3.92 3.40 2.93
N TYR A 144 3.15 2.80 2.07
CA TYR A 144 3.50 2.58 0.67
C TYR A 144 2.54 3.32 -0.26
N ALA A 145 3.06 4.21 -1.10
CA ALA A 145 2.32 4.72 -2.24
C ALA A 145 2.81 4.02 -3.52
N VAL A 146 1.91 3.34 -4.20
CA VAL A 146 2.20 2.65 -5.46
C VAL A 146 1.67 3.49 -6.61
N CYS A 147 2.57 4.11 -7.37
CA CYS A 147 2.21 5.06 -8.43
C CYS A 147 3.41 5.33 -9.33
N ASP A 148 3.18 5.75 -10.56
CA ASP A 148 4.27 6.20 -11.42
C ASP A 148 4.89 7.51 -10.93
N ILE A 149 6.22 7.60 -11.08
CA ILE A 149 6.99 8.79 -10.70
C ILE A 149 6.88 9.81 -11.83
N THR A 150 5.88 10.66 -11.74
CA THR A 150 5.66 11.75 -12.71
C THR A 150 6.29 13.04 -12.21
N SER A 151 6.55 13.99 -13.11
CA SER A 151 7.17 15.28 -12.76
C SER A 151 6.42 16.04 -11.67
N THR A 152 5.08 15.97 -11.67
CA THR A 152 4.25 16.59 -10.64
C THR A 152 4.45 15.91 -9.29
N LEU A 153 4.55 14.58 -9.28
CA LEU A 153 4.83 13.83 -8.04
C LEU A 153 6.24 14.11 -7.53
N GLU A 154 7.25 14.14 -8.40
CA GLU A 154 8.63 14.45 -8.01
C GLU A 154 8.77 15.80 -7.31
N GLN A 155 8.07 16.83 -7.81
CA GLN A 155 8.06 18.15 -7.16
C GLN A 155 7.49 18.06 -5.74
N ILE A 156 6.39 17.32 -5.56
CA ILE A 156 5.78 17.10 -4.25
C ILE A 156 6.74 16.35 -3.32
N LEU A 157 7.37 15.27 -3.80
CA LEU A 157 8.30 14.46 -3.04
C LEU A 157 9.53 15.26 -2.60
N THR A 158 10.06 16.10 -3.50
CA THR A 158 11.17 17.03 -3.19
C THR A 158 10.76 18.02 -2.09
N PHE A 159 9.56 18.59 -2.19
CA PHE A 159 9.05 19.52 -1.18
C PHE A 159 8.84 18.87 0.20
N HIS A 160 8.55 17.57 0.21
CA HIS A 160 8.40 16.78 1.43
C HIS A 160 9.71 16.08 1.88
N ASP A 161 10.88 16.48 1.40
CA ASP A 161 12.19 15.94 1.76
C ASP A 161 12.32 14.42 1.59
N PHE A 162 11.74 13.86 0.53
CA PHE A 162 11.95 12.47 0.18
C PHE A 162 13.30 12.27 -0.50
N THR A 163 13.96 11.16 -0.20
CA THR A 163 15.21 10.74 -0.83
C THR A 163 14.90 9.75 -1.95
N GLN A 164 15.46 9.98 -3.13
CA GLN A 164 15.33 9.04 -4.25
C GLN A 164 16.09 7.75 -3.97
N THR A 165 15.50 6.61 -4.32
CA THR A 165 16.17 5.30 -4.22
C THR A 165 17.35 5.20 -5.21
N PRO A 166 18.40 4.41 -4.91
CA PRO A 166 19.58 4.27 -5.79
C PRO A 166 19.24 3.77 -7.19
N ASP A 167 18.19 2.97 -7.34
CA ASP A 167 17.68 2.47 -8.62
C ASP A 167 16.86 3.51 -9.39
N LYS A 168 16.60 4.67 -8.80
CA LYS A 168 15.80 5.78 -9.33
C LYS A 168 14.33 5.41 -9.65
N MET A 169 13.84 4.29 -9.15
CA MET A 169 12.49 3.80 -9.39
C MET A 169 11.53 4.05 -8.22
N GLY A 170 11.99 4.76 -7.19
CA GLY A 170 11.19 5.07 -6.01
C GLY A 170 11.79 6.19 -5.17
N TYR A 171 11.11 6.49 -4.09
CA TYR A 171 11.51 7.46 -3.08
C TYR A 171 11.19 6.93 -1.69
N TYR A 172 11.95 7.34 -0.68
CA TYR A 172 11.68 6.97 0.71
C TYR A 172 11.91 8.14 1.66
N ARG A 173 11.26 8.07 2.82
CA ARG A 173 11.44 9.00 3.93
C ARG A 173 11.07 8.32 5.24
N TYR A 174 11.78 8.66 6.32
CA TYR A 174 11.32 8.39 7.68
C TYR A 174 10.74 9.66 8.30
N HIS A 175 9.50 9.57 8.81
CA HIS A 175 8.81 10.68 9.47
C HIS A 175 8.77 10.44 10.98
N GLU A 176 9.73 11.02 11.71
CA GLU A 176 9.94 10.77 13.15
C GLU A 176 8.67 10.97 14.01
N LYS A 177 7.99 12.11 13.88
CA LYS A 177 6.78 12.42 14.69
C LYS A 177 5.63 11.44 14.46
N MET A 178 5.56 10.82 13.29
CA MET A 178 4.56 9.80 12.98
C MET A 178 5.03 8.40 13.31
N ASN A 179 6.31 8.19 13.59
CA ASN A 179 6.96 6.88 13.66
C ASN A 179 6.68 6.07 12.40
N ALA A 180 6.88 6.70 11.24
CA ALA A 180 6.47 6.15 9.96
C ALA A 180 7.63 6.09 8.96
N TYR A 181 7.89 4.91 8.41
CA TYR A 181 8.70 4.73 7.22
C TYR A 181 7.77 4.81 6.00
N ILE A 182 8.12 5.65 5.04
CA ILE A 182 7.28 5.93 3.87
C ILE A 182 8.08 5.60 2.63
N GLU A 183 7.49 4.84 1.73
CA GLU A 183 8.10 4.48 0.46
C GLU A 183 7.12 4.73 -0.69
N ILE A 184 7.63 5.38 -1.73
CA ILE A 184 6.91 5.62 -2.97
C ILE A 184 7.51 4.65 -3.99
N LEU A 185 6.72 3.71 -4.47
CA LEU A 185 7.12 2.64 -5.36
C LEU A 185 6.51 2.86 -6.74
N SER A 186 7.35 2.93 -7.77
CA SER A 186 6.83 2.83 -9.14
C SER A 186 6.35 1.40 -9.43
N TYR A 187 5.45 1.26 -10.37
CA TYR A 187 5.01 -0.06 -10.84
C TYR A 187 6.16 -0.88 -11.41
N ASP A 188 7.06 -0.23 -12.17
CA ASP A 188 8.27 -0.86 -12.70
C ASP A 188 9.18 -1.39 -11.59
N LYS A 189 9.30 -0.65 -10.46
CA LYS A 189 10.04 -1.11 -9.30
C LYS A 189 9.45 -2.39 -8.72
N ILE A 190 8.15 -2.42 -8.49
CA ILE A 190 7.46 -3.60 -7.94
C ILE A 190 7.69 -4.83 -8.84
N ILE A 191 7.54 -4.68 -10.15
CA ILE A 191 7.76 -5.75 -11.12
C ILE A 191 9.21 -6.22 -11.07
N SER A 192 10.17 -5.30 -11.19
CA SER A 192 11.60 -5.59 -11.17
C SER A 192 12.02 -6.30 -9.88
N ASP A 193 11.57 -5.82 -8.74
CA ASP A 193 11.93 -6.38 -7.44
C ASP A 193 11.28 -7.76 -7.22
N ALA A 194 10.03 -7.95 -7.63
CA ALA A 194 9.36 -9.25 -7.59
C ALA A 194 10.05 -10.26 -8.50
N GLN A 195 10.46 -9.88 -9.72
CA GLN A 195 11.24 -10.73 -10.62
C GLN A 195 12.58 -11.14 -10.00
N LYS A 196 13.33 -10.18 -9.43
CA LYS A 196 14.63 -10.45 -8.79
C LYS A 196 14.49 -11.39 -7.60
N ARG A 197 13.52 -11.16 -6.70
CA ARG A 197 13.27 -12.00 -5.52
C ARG A 197 12.96 -13.45 -5.91
N ASN A 198 12.17 -13.63 -6.96
CA ASN A 198 11.71 -14.95 -7.37
C ASN A 198 12.60 -15.63 -8.40
N LYS A 199 13.64 -14.95 -8.92
CA LYS A 199 14.49 -15.46 -10.00
C LYS A 199 15.05 -16.86 -9.70
N ILE A 200 15.61 -17.07 -8.51
CA ILE A 200 16.19 -18.36 -8.14
C ILE A 200 15.13 -19.47 -8.11
N LEU A 201 13.91 -19.16 -7.67
CA LEU A 201 12.80 -20.09 -7.64
C LEU A 201 12.34 -20.42 -9.06
N PHE A 202 12.18 -19.42 -9.92
CA PHE A 202 11.79 -19.58 -11.31
C PHE A 202 12.83 -20.38 -12.09
N ASP A 203 14.13 -20.08 -11.93
CA ASP A 203 15.21 -20.83 -12.55
C ASP A 203 15.20 -22.31 -12.14
N LYS A 204 14.90 -22.61 -10.86
CA LYS A 204 14.81 -24.01 -10.37
C LYS A 204 13.56 -24.76 -10.88
N LEU A 205 12.48 -24.04 -11.14
CA LEU A 205 11.22 -24.59 -11.64
C LEU A 205 11.18 -24.67 -13.18
N GLY A 206 12.14 -24.05 -13.85
CA GLY A 206 12.22 -24.01 -15.32
C GLY A 206 11.15 -23.11 -15.97
N ILE A 207 10.71 -22.06 -15.27
CA ILE A 207 9.72 -21.09 -15.73
C ILE A 207 10.29 -19.67 -15.76
#